data_6de8969ef3664017cb86dffc395f42b2
#
_entry.id   6de8969ef3664017cb86dffc395f42b2
#
_cell.length_a   1.000
_cell.length_b   1.000
_cell.length_c   1.000
_cell.angle_alpha   90.00
_cell.angle_beta   90.00
_cell.angle_gamma   90.00
#
_symmetry.space_group_name_H-M   'P 1'
#
loop_
_entity.id
_entity.type
_entity.pdbx_description
1 polymer ?
#
loop_
_entity_poly.entity_id
_entity_poly.type
_entity_poly.pdbx_seq_one_letter_code
_entity_poly.pdbx_strand_id
1 'polypeptide(L)'
;MKKMQSYFLATCFLLCILQASAQQIASFSVTLDKTTNLVDVPVSINLDEFSFIADTALALFEVQGKQQVPIPFQIKHEGKRVMHWLVNPKGKTEFSYVLALAAPSNFNHIKAVKSPTDITFNANSKNLLRYNDAAVYPPAKVDTFFKRSGFIHPLWTPRGQELTRIQAPDHYHHYGIWNPWTHVAFEKDTVDFWNLNSKQGTVRFAKLVSKTDGPVFSEIQALHEHVVFKKGSGEKVALNELQTIRVYQPEKDQDYYIVDITSQMNCATESPFNILAYRYAGMGWRTTGFWNNTNCEVLTSEGKTRKDTDGSRAKWCIVQGELPGNETGGVAFLGYPANYNFPEPMRIWTLNTNGRGDMFFNFAPTKDRNWLLEPGKTYVLKYRLVVFNGKFDQAKAESAWQGFAHPPAITLNKNQNNHRASEKSK
;
A
#
# COMPACT_ATOMS: atom_id res chain seq x y z
N MET A 1 37.96 26.65 75.57
CA MET A 1 37.27 25.68 74.73
C MET A 1 36.13 26.40 73.96
N LYS A 2 36.39 26.81 72.73
CA LYS A 2 35.43 27.56 71.89
C LYS A 2 34.82 26.60 70.89
N LYS A 3 33.50 26.43 70.92
CA LYS A 3 32.72 25.66 69.94
C LYS A 3 32.55 26.46 68.64
N MET A 4 33.08 25.96 67.54
CA MET A 4 32.82 26.47 66.20
C MET A 4 31.52 25.84 65.70
N GLN A 5 30.49 26.65 65.40
CA GLN A 5 29.30 26.25 64.71
C GLN A 5 29.54 26.44 63.17
N SER A 6 29.49 25.32 62.43
CA SER A 6 29.49 25.34 60.96
C SER A 6 28.08 25.55 60.46
N TYR A 7 27.86 26.64 59.74
CA TYR A 7 26.63 26.86 58.97
C TYR A 7 26.77 26.21 57.61
N PHE A 8 25.95 25.22 57.35
CA PHE A 8 25.81 24.59 56.04
C PHE A 8 24.82 25.41 55.21
N LEU A 9 25.30 26.19 54.26
CA LEU A 9 24.47 26.90 53.30
C LEU A 9 24.01 25.91 52.21
N ALA A 10 22.77 25.45 52.25
CA ALA A 10 22.17 24.66 51.21
C ALA A 10 21.66 25.58 50.09
N THR A 11 22.46 25.72 49.02
CA THR A 11 22.06 26.43 47.81
C THR A 11 21.17 25.50 46.97
N CYS A 12 19.84 25.68 47.06
CA CYS A 12 18.89 25.07 46.13
C CYS A 12 19.06 25.69 44.76
N PHE A 13 19.73 24.98 43.84
CA PHE A 13 19.70 25.30 42.42
C PHE A 13 18.32 24.92 41.88
N LEU A 14 17.42 25.89 41.75
CA LEU A 14 16.16 25.73 41.01
C LEU A 14 16.53 25.67 39.52
N LEU A 15 16.68 24.48 38.97
CA LEU A 15 16.72 24.30 37.53
C LEU A 15 15.33 24.65 36.96
N CYS A 16 15.13 25.88 36.56
CA CYS A 16 14.06 26.27 35.67
C CYS A 16 14.36 25.61 34.33
N ILE A 17 13.74 24.45 34.09
CA ILE A 17 13.62 23.90 32.76
C ILE A 17 12.70 24.84 31.99
N LEU A 18 13.29 25.80 31.27
CA LEU A 18 12.60 26.56 30.23
C LEU A 18 12.20 25.52 29.16
N GLN A 19 11.00 25.03 29.27
CA GLN A 19 10.37 24.41 28.12
C GLN A 19 10.20 25.50 27.06
N ALA A 20 11.18 25.58 26.15
CA ALA A 20 11.01 26.37 24.94
C ALA A 20 9.77 25.80 24.24
N SER A 21 8.63 26.45 24.38
CA SER A 21 7.43 26.07 23.63
C SER A 21 7.75 26.28 22.16
N ALA A 22 7.81 25.20 21.41
CA ALA A 22 8.00 25.26 19.96
C ALA A 22 6.95 26.19 19.37
N GLN A 23 7.36 27.14 18.53
CA GLN A 23 6.43 28.08 17.91
C GLN A 23 5.43 27.32 17.05
N GLN A 24 4.15 27.36 17.43
CA GLN A 24 3.09 26.75 16.66
C GLN A 24 2.91 27.46 15.32
N ILE A 25 2.95 26.68 14.23
CA ILE A 25 2.72 27.13 12.85
C ILE A 25 1.26 26.95 12.49
N ALA A 26 0.70 25.75 12.75
CA ALA A 26 -0.68 25.40 12.45
C ALA A 26 -1.18 24.35 13.43
N SER A 27 -2.52 24.23 13.53
CA SER A 27 -3.16 23.11 14.20
C SER A 27 -4.23 22.50 13.30
N PHE A 28 -4.43 21.19 13.43
CA PHE A 28 -5.36 20.42 12.62
C PHE A 28 -6.25 19.57 13.48
N SER A 29 -7.47 19.32 13.01
CA SER A 29 -8.34 18.28 13.54
C SER A 29 -8.60 17.24 12.46
N VAL A 30 -8.53 15.97 12.82
CA VAL A 30 -8.93 14.84 11.98
C VAL A 30 -10.07 14.13 12.67
N THR A 31 -11.19 14.00 11.97
CA THR A 31 -12.34 13.26 12.45
C THR A 31 -12.53 12.02 11.61
N LEU A 32 -12.48 10.86 12.25
CA LEU A 32 -12.76 9.56 11.62
C LEU A 32 -14.24 9.23 11.80
N ASP A 33 -14.82 8.55 10.83
CA ASP A 33 -16.09 7.86 11.00
C ASP A 33 -15.97 6.78 12.08
N LYS A 34 -17.04 6.48 12.80
CA LYS A 34 -17.06 5.43 13.84
C LYS A 34 -16.67 4.05 13.31
N THR A 35 -16.87 3.82 12.02
CA THR A 35 -16.47 2.57 11.35
C THR A 35 -14.99 2.51 10.97
N THR A 36 -14.25 3.64 11.03
CA THR A 36 -12.83 3.72 10.60
C THR A 36 -11.82 3.70 11.77
N ASN A 37 -12.21 3.21 12.93
CA ASN A 37 -11.43 3.38 14.17
C ASN A 37 -10.66 2.13 14.65
N LEU A 38 -10.49 1.11 13.80
CA LEU A 38 -9.83 -0.15 14.16
C LEU A 38 -8.48 -0.40 13.48
N VAL A 39 -8.21 0.28 12.37
CA VAL A 39 -6.99 0.13 11.57
C VAL A 39 -6.42 1.50 11.28
N ASP A 40 -5.10 1.62 11.19
CA ASP A 40 -4.40 2.87 10.88
C ASP A 40 -4.94 3.51 9.60
N VAL A 41 -5.09 4.83 9.64
CA VAL A 41 -5.61 5.62 8.53
C VAL A 41 -4.52 6.55 8.01
N PRO A 42 -3.99 6.33 6.80
CA PRO A 42 -3.11 7.28 6.16
C PRO A 42 -3.86 8.58 5.83
N VAL A 43 -3.28 9.69 6.22
CA VAL A 43 -3.81 11.03 5.98
C VAL A 43 -2.75 11.93 5.36
N SER A 44 -3.19 12.97 4.64
CA SER A 44 -2.26 13.93 4.04
C SER A 44 -2.91 15.30 3.87
N ILE A 45 -2.07 16.35 3.90
CA ILE A 45 -2.50 17.73 3.69
C ILE A 45 -1.49 18.47 2.81
N ASN A 46 -1.96 19.39 1.98
CA ASN A 46 -1.11 20.28 1.20
C ASN A 46 -0.47 21.31 2.12
N LEU A 47 0.85 21.20 2.34
CA LEU A 47 1.61 22.08 3.24
C LEU A 47 1.75 23.49 2.68
N ASP A 48 1.81 23.66 1.35
CA ASP A 48 1.99 24.96 0.69
C ASP A 48 0.78 25.90 0.85
N GLU A 49 -0.36 25.38 1.33
CA GLU A 49 -1.54 26.21 1.59
C GLU A 49 -1.40 27.05 2.88
N PHE A 50 -0.45 26.73 3.76
CA PHE A 50 -0.35 27.41 5.07
C PHE A 50 1.07 27.53 5.65
N SER A 51 2.11 26.97 5.02
CA SER A 51 3.47 27.05 5.52
C SER A 51 4.52 27.04 4.41
N PHE A 52 5.46 28.00 4.49
CA PHE A 52 6.64 28.08 3.62
C PHE A 52 7.95 27.79 4.38
N ILE A 53 7.84 27.29 5.62
CA ILE A 53 8.99 26.92 6.45
C ILE A 53 9.67 25.68 5.84
N ALA A 54 11.00 25.65 5.95
CA ALA A 54 11.79 24.51 5.46
C ALA A 54 11.39 23.22 6.16
N ASP A 55 11.28 22.12 5.41
CA ASP A 55 10.83 20.82 5.90
C ASP A 55 11.64 20.30 7.09
N THR A 56 12.96 20.63 7.11
CA THR A 56 13.90 20.24 8.16
C THR A 56 13.70 20.99 9.48
N ALA A 57 12.87 22.03 9.50
CA ALA A 57 12.57 22.83 10.69
C ALA A 57 11.15 22.59 11.21
N LEU A 58 10.48 21.55 10.74
CA LEU A 58 9.11 21.20 11.12
C LEU A 58 9.07 19.97 12.02
N ALA A 59 8.19 19.99 13.01
CA ALA A 59 7.82 18.84 13.82
C ALA A 59 6.31 18.77 13.97
N LEU A 60 5.77 17.53 13.92
CA LEU A 60 4.34 17.26 14.08
C LEU A 60 4.09 16.57 15.43
N PHE A 61 3.10 17.07 16.15
CA PHE A 61 2.70 16.56 17.46
C PHE A 61 1.23 16.19 17.46
N GLU A 62 0.90 15.05 18.04
CA GLU A 62 -0.48 14.72 18.44
C GLU A 62 -0.77 15.34 19.82
N VAL A 63 -1.93 15.96 19.95
CA VAL A 63 -2.39 16.56 21.21
C VAL A 63 -3.17 15.52 22.02
N GLN A 64 -2.60 15.08 23.13
CA GLN A 64 -3.21 14.11 24.05
C GLN A 64 -3.49 14.79 25.41
N GLY A 65 -4.68 15.34 25.55
CA GLY A 65 -5.05 16.17 26.71
C GLY A 65 -4.19 17.42 26.78
N LYS A 66 -3.32 17.52 27.82
CA LYS A 66 -2.36 18.65 27.99
C LYS A 66 -0.99 18.38 27.39
N GLN A 67 -0.76 17.20 26.85
CA GLN A 67 0.56 16.80 26.33
C GLN A 67 0.58 16.89 24.80
N GLN A 68 1.72 17.25 24.26
CA GLN A 68 2.02 17.19 22.84
C GLN A 68 3.07 16.07 22.64
N VAL A 69 2.63 15.00 21.96
CA VAL A 69 3.45 13.81 21.70
C VAL A 69 3.97 13.90 20.27
N PRO A 70 5.29 13.90 20.03
CA PRO A 70 5.82 13.94 18.68
C PRO A 70 5.45 12.67 17.94
N ILE A 71 4.98 12.82 16.69
CA ILE A 71 4.62 11.71 15.81
C ILE A 71 5.38 11.77 14.48
N PRO A 72 5.58 10.62 13.82
CA PRO A 72 6.19 10.57 12.50
C PRO A 72 5.32 11.32 11.47
N PHE A 73 5.96 12.11 10.64
CA PHE A 73 5.37 12.66 9.42
C PHE A 73 6.41 12.64 8.30
N GLN A 74 5.94 12.76 7.08
CA GLN A 74 6.79 12.73 5.88
C GLN A 74 6.27 13.71 4.86
N ILE A 75 7.14 14.53 4.29
CA ILE A 75 6.79 15.46 3.23
C ILE A 75 7.25 14.88 1.90
N LYS A 76 6.32 14.80 0.94
CA LYS A 76 6.59 14.39 -0.43
C LYS A 76 6.39 15.57 -1.38
N HIS A 77 7.32 15.73 -2.30
CA HIS A 77 7.31 16.80 -3.31
C HIS A 77 6.77 16.25 -4.64
N GLU A 78 5.53 16.58 -4.99
CA GLU A 78 4.85 16.19 -6.22
C GLU A 78 4.22 17.41 -6.89
N GLY A 79 5.08 18.36 -7.32
CA GLY A 79 4.65 19.68 -7.80
C GLY A 79 4.21 20.62 -6.67
N LYS A 80 3.89 20.07 -5.51
CA LYS A 80 3.58 20.73 -4.23
C LYS A 80 4.12 19.90 -3.08
N ARG A 81 4.26 20.50 -1.90
CA ARG A 81 4.64 19.79 -0.67
C ARG A 81 3.40 19.17 -0.02
N VAL A 82 3.34 17.85 0.02
CA VAL A 82 2.27 17.12 0.70
C VAL A 82 2.82 16.47 1.95
N MET A 83 2.31 16.86 3.09
CA MET A 83 2.64 16.27 4.39
C MET A 83 1.74 15.06 4.65
N HIS A 84 2.34 13.92 4.98
CA HIS A 84 1.69 12.65 5.26
C HIS A 84 1.97 12.20 6.68
N TRP A 85 0.99 11.57 7.34
CA TRP A 85 1.15 10.85 8.60
C TRP A 85 0.13 9.72 8.73
N LEU A 86 0.28 8.88 9.75
CA LEU A 86 -0.71 7.86 10.08
C LEU A 86 -1.50 8.30 11.31
N VAL A 87 -2.82 8.20 11.23
CA VAL A 87 -3.70 8.27 12.40
C VAL A 87 -3.85 6.85 12.93
N ASN A 88 -3.46 6.62 14.18
CA ASN A 88 -3.67 5.35 14.87
C ASN A 88 -4.90 5.46 15.77
N PRO A 89 -6.05 4.92 15.38
CA PRO A 89 -7.31 5.22 16.05
C PRO A 89 -7.43 4.61 17.44
N LYS A 90 -7.06 3.36 17.62
CA LYS A 90 -7.25 2.61 18.89
C LYS A 90 -8.64 2.83 19.50
N GLY A 91 -9.67 2.83 18.65
CA GLY A 91 -11.07 3.04 19.05
C GLY A 91 -11.53 4.49 19.14
N LYS A 92 -10.64 5.49 18.98
CA LYS A 92 -10.98 6.92 18.96
C LYS A 92 -11.39 7.37 17.56
N THR A 93 -12.10 8.48 17.48
CA THR A 93 -12.56 9.09 16.22
C THR A 93 -12.12 10.54 16.04
N GLU A 94 -11.64 11.20 17.09
CA GLU A 94 -11.23 12.60 17.04
C GLU A 94 -9.76 12.74 17.44
N PHE A 95 -9.02 13.47 16.62
CA PHE A 95 -7.58 13.69 16.80
C PHE A 95 -7.25 15.15 16.54
N SER A 96 -6.34 15.68 17.35
CA SER A 96 -5.84 17.04 17.19
C SER A 96 -4.32 17.00 17.04
N TYR A 97 -3.80 17.81 16.11
CA TYR A 97 -2.38 17.89 15.80
C TYR A 97 -1.90 19.32 15.81
N VAL A 98 -0.63 19.50 16.15
CA VAL A 98 0.09 20.77 16.08
C VAL A 98 1.34 20.59 15.21
N LEU A 99 1.43 21.40 14.17
CA LEU A 99 2.66 21.58 13.42
C LEU A 99 3.43 22.76 14.04
N ALA A 100 4.68 22.54 14.37
CA ALA A 100 5.49 23.56 15.06
C ALA A 100 6.87 23.73 14.40
N LEU A 101 7.45 24.90 14.61
CA LEU A 101 8.85 25.19 14.31
C LEU A 101 9.72 24.52 15.38
N ALA A 102 10.25 23.37 15.05
CA ALA A 102 11.13 22.58 15.92
C ALA A 102 11.99 21.64 15.09
N ALA A 103 13.10 21.20 15.66
CA ALA A 103 13.86 20.11 15.05
C ALA A 103 13.01 18.84 15.00
N PRO A 104 12.98 18.11 13.86
CA PRO A 104 12.23 16.88 13.75
C PRO A 104 12.77 15.83 14.72
N SER A 105 11.86 15.07 15.32
CA SER A 105 12.23 13.91 16.14
C SER A 105 12.80 12.80 15.25
N ASN A 106 13.72 12.02 15.80
CA ASN A 106 14.30 10.89 15.09
C ASN A 106 13.38 9.67 15.20
N PHE A 107 12.79 9.27 14.08
CA PHE A 107 11.94 8.09 13.97
C PHE A 107 12.61 7.00 13.13
N ASN A 108 12.19 5.76 13.33
CA ASN A 108 12.57 4.67 12.44
C ASN A 108 12.00 4.89 11.05
N HIS A 109 12.79 4.55 10.03
CA HIS A 109 12.37 4.67 8.65
C HIS A 109 12.14 3.29 8.05
N ILE A 110 11.02 3.12 7.36
CA ILE A 110 10.86 2.04 6.40
C ILE A 110 11.68 2.37 5.16
N LYS A 111 12.33 1.36 4.59
CA LYS A 111 13.26 1.51 3.45
C LYS A 111 12.98 0.50 2.37
N ALA A 112 13.06 0.94 1.12
CA ALA A 112 13.13 0.08 -0.06
C ALA A 112 14.60 -0.08 -0.47
N VAL A 113 15.15 -1.25 -0.21
CA VAL A 113 16.57 -1.56 -0.47
C VAL A 113 16.68 -2.25 -1.82
N LYS A 114 17.37 -1.61 -2.78
CA LYS A 114 17.60 -2.13 -4.13
C LYS A 114 18.80 -3.08 -4.14
N SER A 115 18.57 -4.27 -4.69
CA SER A 115 19.61 -5.24 -5.06
C SER A 115 19.72 -5.32 -6.61
N PRO A 116 20.66 -6.06 -7.18
CA PRO A 116 20.72 -6.23 -8.64
C PRO A 116 19.44 -6.81 -9.27
N THR A 117 18.66 -7.58 -8.52
CA THR A 117 17.51 -8.37 -9.04
C THR A 117 16.16 -7.96 -8.46
N ASP A 118 16.13 -7.18 -7.38
CA ASP A 118 14.91 -6.89 -6.65
C ASP A 118 15.01 -5.62 -5.81
N ILE A 119 13.85 -5.21 -5.25
CA ILE A 119 13.73 -4.15 -4.28
C ILE A 119 12.98 -4.72 -3.09
N THR A 120 13.62 -4.79 -1.91
CA THR A 120 13.01 -5.32 -0.70
C THR A 120 12.64 -4.19 0.27
N PHE A 121 11.39 -4.15 0.70
CA PHE A 121 10.91 -3.22 1.70
C PHE A 121 11.14 -3.79 3.10
N ASN A 122 11.84 -2.98 3.94
CA ASN A 122 12.24 -3.38 5.28
C ASN A 122 11.76 -2.34 6.30
N ALA A 123 11.15 -2.80 7.38
CA ALA A 123 10.80 -2.00 8.54
C ALA A 123 11.16 -2.74 9.82
N ASN A 124 11.65 -2.04 10.83
CA ASN A 124 11.98 -2.60 12.15
C ASN A 124 12.86 -3.88 12.06
N SER A 125 13.83 -3.89 11.14
CA SER A 125 14.72 -5.02 10.83
C SER A 125 14.03 -6.28 10.27
N LYS A 126 12.79 -6.14 9.76
CA LYS A 126 12.03 -7.23 9.12
C LYS A 126 11.77 -6.91 7.66
N ASN A 127 11.82 -7.94 6.81
CA ASN A 127 11.36 -7.84 5.43
C ASN A 127 9.82 -7.90 5.40
N LEU A 128 9.20 -7.01 4.64
CA LEU A 128 7.74 -6.95 4.49
C LEU A 128 7.30 -7.47 3.12
N LEU A 129 7.93 -6.98 2.06
CA LEU A 129 7.71 -7.48 0.70
C LEU A 129 8.95 -7.29 -0.17
N ARG A 130 9.06 -8.11 -1.21
CA ARG A 130 10.06 -7.98 -2.26
C ARG A 130 9.38 -7.78 -3.61
N TYR A 131 9.81 -6.76 -4.32
CA TYR A 131 9.43 -6.48 -5.70
C TYR A 131 10.55 -6.94 -6.62
N ASN A 132 10.26 -7.87 -7.53
CA ASN A 132 11.22 -8.45 -8.47
C ASN A 132 11.25 -7.64 -9.75
N ASP A 133 12.27 -6.84 -9.95
CA ASP A 133 12.46 -6.00 -11.14
C ASP A 133 13.31 -6.68 -12.22
N ALA A 134 14.15 -7.64 -11.88
CA ALA A 134 14.80 -8.49 -12.85
C ALA A 134 13.92 -9.68 -13.26
N ALA A 135 14.18 -10.22 -14.45
CA ALA A 135 13.44 -11.38 -14.93
C ALA A 135 13.78 -12.63 -14.10
N VAL A 136 12.75 -13.22 -13.50
CA VAL A 136 12.83 -14.53 -12.84
C VAL A 136 12.49 -15.61 -13.86
N TYR A 137 13.43 -16.52 -14.09
CA TYR A 137 13.27 -17.61 -15.04
C TYR A 137 12.54 -18.80 -14.40
N PRO A 138 11.81 -19.60 -15.19
CA PRO A 138 11.18 -20.82 -14.69
C PRO A 138 12.24 -21.88 -14.33
N PRO A 139 11.85 -22.95 -13.60
CA PRO A 139 12.74 -24.08 -13.33
C PRO A 139 13.34 -24.69 -14.59
N ALA A 140 14.49 -25.36 -14.46
CA ALA A 140 15.14 -26.08 -15.56
C ALA A 140 14.15 -27.02 -16.29
N LYS A 141 14.23 -27.08 -17.62
CA LYS A 141 13.35 -27.85 -18.52
C LYS A 141 11.93 -27.28 -18.72
N VAL A 142 11.55 -26.18 -18.06
CA VAL A 142 10.33 -25.44 -18.34
C VAL A 142 10.63 -24.35 -19.38
N ASP A 143 9.69 -24.11 -20.29
CA ASP A 143 9.85 -23.11 -21.36
C ASP A 143 10.17 -21.72 -20.79
N THR A 144 11.22 -21.10 -21.28
CA THR A 144 11.70 -19.78 -20.84
C THR A 144 10.72 -18.64 -21.11
N PHE A 145 9.70 -18.83 -21.92
CA PHE A 145 8.60 -17.89 -22.07
C PHE A 145 7.81 -17.65 -20.79
N PHE A 146 7.89 -18.57 -19.82
CA PHE A 146 7.31 -18.35 -18.49
C PHE A 146 8.10 -17.36 -17.63
N LYS A 147 9.25 -16.84 -18.07
CA LYS A 147 9.98 -15.80 -17.33
C LYS A 147 9.13 -14.53 -17.16
N ARG A 148 9.28 -13.86 -16.02
CA ARG A 148 8.56 -12.59 -15.71
C ARG A 148 9.39 -11.69 -14.79
N SER A 149 9.18 -10.39 -14.90
CA SER A 149 9.61 -9.36 -13.97
C SER A 149 8.41 -8.45 -13.61
N GLY A 150 8.57 -7.52 -12.69
CA GLY A 150 7.51 -6.59 -12.32
C GLY A 150 6.40 -7.25 -11.47
N PHE A 151 6.77 -7.93 -10.37
CA PHE A 151 5.83 -8.62 -9.48
C PHE A 151 6.34 -8.65 -8.05
N ILE A 152 5.41 -8.85 -7.08
CA ILE A 152 5.74 -8.96 -5.65
C ILE A 152 5.86 -10.43 -5.26
N HIS A 153 7.05 -10.83 -4.80
CA HIS A 153 7.32 -12.14 -4.20
C HIS A 153 8.72 -12.16 -3.56
N PRO A 154 8.87 -12.61 -2.30
CA PRO A 154 7.79 -12.90 -1.36
C PRO A 154 7.04 -11.66 -0.85
N LEU A 155 5.81 -11.90 -0.37
CA LEU A 155 5.09 -11.04 0.56
C LEU A 155 5.13 -11.77 1.91
N TRP A 156 5.60 -11.11 2.96
CA TRP A 156 5.72 -11.70 4.30
C TRP A 156 4.69 -11.10 5.26
N THR A 157 4.20 -11.92 6.18
CA THR A 157 3.47 -11.40 7.34
C THR A 157 4.41 -10.57 8.23
N PRO A 158 3.90 -9.76 9.17
CA PRO A 158 4.73 -9.04 10.15
C PRO A 158 5.69 -9.94 10.94
N ARG A 159 5.38 -11.24 11.10
CA ARG A 159 6.23 -12.22 11.78
C ARG A 159 7.11 -13.05 10.83
N GLY A 160 7.08 -12.77 9.51
CA GLY A 160 7.99 -13.33 8.52
C GLY A 160 7.52 -14.58 7.80
N GLN A 161 6.25 -15.01 7.93
CA GLN A 161 5.71 -16.11 7.14
C GLN A 161 5.39 -15.67 5.72
N GLU A 162 5.72 -16.50 4.75
CA GLU A 162 5.53 -16.21 3.32
C GLU A 162 4.08 -16.47 2.89
N LEU A 163 3.46 -15.45 2.28
CA LEU A 163 2.07 -15.46 1.81
C LEU A 163 1.91 -15.63 0.30
N THR A 164 3.01 -15.66 -0.45
CA THR A 164 2.99 -15.74 -1.91
C THR A 164 3.70 -16.98 -2.43
N ARG A 165 3.41 -17.35 -3.68
CA ARG A 165 4.06 -18.44 -4.40
C ARG A 165 4.24 -18.03 -5.86
N ILE A 166 5.33 -18.47 -6.49
CA ILE A 166 5.55 -18.29 -7.93
C ILE A 166 5.73 -19.63 -8.61
N GLN A 167 5.47 -19.67 -9.91
CA GLN A 167 5.82 -20.78 -10.81
C GLN A 167 5.40 -22.15 -10.29
N ALA A 168 4.23 -22.25 -9.65
CA ALA A 168 3.69 -23.53 -9.23
C ALA A 168 3.60 -24.50 -10.42
N PRO A 169 3.89 -25.80 -10.28
CA PRO A 169 3.93 -26.76 -11.40
C PRO A 169 2.62 -26.85 -12.20
N ASP A 170 1.49 -26.48 -11.60
CA ASP A 170 0.19 -26.41 -12.24
C ASP A 170 0.00 -25.12 -13.06
N HIS A 171 0.72 -24.04 -12.73
CA HIS A 171 0.57 -22.71 -13.32
C HIS A 171 1.89 -21.94 -13.30
N TYR A 172 2.83 -22.29 -14.16
CA TYR A 172 4.14 -21.61 -14.24
C TYR A 172 4.06 -20.12 -14.56
N HIS A 173 2.90 -19.64 -15.08
CA HIS A 173 2.62 -18.23 -15.34
C HIS A 173 2.10 -17.45 -14.14
N HIS A 174 1.95 -18.05 -12.94
CA HIS A 174 1.56 -17.35 -11.71
C HIS A 174 2.77 -16.81 -10.95
N TYR A 175 2.72 -15.51 -10.55
CA TYR A 175 3.87 -14.82 -9.97
C TYR A 175 3.49 -13.98 -8.75
N GLY A 176 3.30 -14.59 -7.58
CA GLY A 176 3.04 -13.88 -6.32
C GLY A 176 1.85 -12.93 -6.40
N ILE A 177 2.10 -11.61 -6.40
CA ILE A 177 1.11 -10.58 -6.74
C ILE A 177 1.57 -9.89 -8.02
N TRP A 178 0.71 -9.88 -9.04
CA TRP A 178 1.01 -9.34 -10.37
C TRP A 178 -0.26 -8.84 -11.07
N ASN A 179 -0.15 -8.02 -12.13
CA ASN A 179 -1.27 -7.32 -12.76
C ASN A 179 -1.28 -7.42 -14.30
N PRO A 180 -1.39 -8.59 -14.92
CA PRO A 180 -1.49 -8.73 -16.37
C PRO A 180 -2.94 -8.78 -16.85
N TRP A 181 -3.12 -8.59 -18.15
CA TRP A 181 -4.41 -8.69 -18.83
C TRP A 181 -4.49 -9.95 -19.70
N THR A 182 -5.69 -10.51 -19.84
CA THR A 182 -5.98 -11.58 -20.80
C THR A 182 -6.89 -11.06 -21.92
N HIS A 183 -6.86 -11.73 -23.08
CA HIS A 183 -7.79 -11.47 -24.19
C HIS A 183 -7.90 -9.98 -24.55
N VAL A 184 -6.76 -9.37 -24.87
CA VAL A 184 -6.71 -7.97 -25.28
C VAL A 184 -6.76 -7.87 -26.80
N ALA A 185 -7.79 -7.22 -27.33
CA ALA A 185 -7.80 -6.83 -28.74
C ALA A 185 -6.86 -5.61 -28.90
N PHE A 186 -5.77 -5.81 -29.61
CA PHE A 186 -4.78 -4.79 -29.93
C PHE A 186 -4.41 -4.86 -31.40
N GLU A 187 -4.67 -3.78 -32.14
CA GLU A 187 -4.58 -3.72 -33.60
C GLU A 187 -5.45 -4.82 -34.25
N LYS A 188 -4.85 -5.78 -34.96
CA LYS A 188 -5.55 -6.89 -35.65
C LYS A 188 -5.51 -8.21 -34.88
N ASP A 189 -4.89 -8.22 -33.70
CA ASP A 189 -4.62 -9.43 -32.92
C ASP A 189 -5.43 -9.45 -31.62
N THR A 190 -5.68 -10.65 -31.11
CA THR A 190 -6.06 -10.85 -29.70
C THR A 190 -4.84 -11.40 -28.97
N VAL A 191 -4.40 -10.70 -27.92
CA VAL A 191 -3.15 -10.96 -27.22
C VAL A 191 -3.42 -11.33 -25.77
N ASP A 192 -2.75 -12.34 -25.28
CA ASP A 192 -2.77 -12.78 -23.89
C ASP A 192 -1.43 -12.43 -23.21
N PHE A 193 -1.49 -11.53 -22.21
CA PHE A 193 -0.34 -11.15 -21.39
C PHE A 193 -0.26 -11.93 -20.07
N TRP A 194 -1.31 -12.70 -19.76
CA TRP A 194 -1.40 -13.52 -18.55
C TRP A 194 -0.86 -14.92 -18.75
N ASN A 195 -1.41 -15.65 -19.75
CA ASN A 195 -1.05 -17.03 -20.04
C ASN A 195 0.18 -17.08 -20.95
N LEU A 196 1.37 -17.01 -20.34
CA LEU A 196 2.66 -16.90 -21.05
C LEU A 196 2.94 -18.05 -22.03
N ASN A 197 2.29 -19.22 -21.84
CA ASN A 197 2.40 -20.36 -22.77
C ASN A 197 1.82 -20.07 -24.15
N SER A 198 0.94 -19.08 -24.28
CA SER A 198 0.41 -18.63 -25.58
C SER A 198 1.46 -17.95 -26.45
N LYS A 199 2.57 -17.47 -25.85
CA LYS A 199 3.66 -16.77 -26.53
C LYS A 199 3.22 -15.55 -27.33
N GLN A 200 2.11 -14.91 -26.90
CA GLN A 200 1.53 -13.75 -27.59
C GLN A 200 2.03 -12.43 -26.99
N GLY A 201 2.24 -12.40 -25.67
CA GLY A 201 2.70 -11.20 -24.99
C GLY A 201 3.20 -11.48 -23.58
N THR A 202 3.71 -10.44 -22.94
CA THR A 202 4.14 -10.44 -21.55
C THR A 202 4.01 -9.05 -20.92
N VAL A 203 4.03 -8.98 -19.60
CA VAL A 203 4.28 -7.75 -18.85
C VAL A 203 5.68 -7.83 -18.28
N ARG A 204 6.48 -6.79 -18.46
CA ARG A 204 7.84 -6.71 -17.94
C ARG A 204 8.10 -5.39 -17.22
N PHE A 205 8.97 -5.41 -16.25
CA PHE A 205 9.58 -4.21 -15.68
C PHE A 205 10.45 -3.52 -16.74
N ALA A 206 10.26 -2.22 -16.95
CA ALA A 206 11.06 -1.41 -17.85
C ALA A 206 12.09 -0.58 -17.09
N LYS A 207 11.66 0.14 -16.04
CA LYS A 207 12.56 0.97 -15.22
C LYS A 207 11.95 1.34 -13.88
N LEU A 208 12.82 1.59 -12.90
CA LEU A 208 12.47 2.28 -11.66
C LEU A 208 12.40 3.80 -11.94
N VAL A 209 11.23 4.39 -11.74
CA VAL A 209 10.99 5.82 -11.99
C VAL A 209 11.37 6.66 -10.78
N SER A 210 10.96 6.22 -9.60
CA SER A 210 11.30 6.90 -8.35
C SER A 210 11.32 5.93 -7.16
N LYS A 211 12.02 6.34 -6.11
CA LYS A 211 12.07 5.68 -4.82
C LYS A 211 12.09 6.73 -3.71
N THR A 212 11.26 6.56 -2.70
CA THR A 212 11.17 7.42 -1.53
C THR A 212 11.15 6.57 -0.28
N ASP A 213 11.99 6.89 0.71
CA ASP A 213 12.02 6.24 2.02
C ASP A 213 11.70 7.29 3.09
N GLY A 214 11.09 6.88 4.21
CA GLY A 214 10.81 7.82 5.29
C GLY A 214 10.18 7.18 6.53
N PRO A 215 9.82 7.99 7.51
CA PRO A 215 9.27 7.49 8.77
C PRO A 215 7.79 7.11 8.69
N VAL A 216 7.07 7.46 7.61
CA VAL A 216 5.65 7.15 7.44
C VAL A 216 5.45 6.05 6.41
N PHE A 217 6.16 6.12 5.29
CA PHE A 217 6.10 5.10 4.24
C PHE A 217 7.41 5.05 3.44
N SER A 218 7.62 3.90 2.80
CA SER A 218 8.52 3.77 1.66
C SER A 218 7.71 3.48 0.41
N GLU A 219 8.12 4.07 -0.72
CA GLU A 219 7.40 3.99 -1.98
C GLU A 219 8.35 3.81 -3.15
N ILE A 220 7.95 2.97 -4.10
CA ILE A 220 8.58 2.90 -5.42
C ILE A 220 7.55 3.18 -6.51
N GLN A 221 8.01 3.77 -7.61
CA GLN A 221 7.28 3.84 -8.86
C GLN A 221 8.05 3.07 -9.92
N ALA A 222 7.43 2.07 -10.50
CA ALA A 222 8.01 1.19 -11.51
C ALA A 222 7.20 1.28 -12.81
N LEU A 223 7.88 1.53 -13.92
CA LEU A 223 7.27 1.46 -15.23
C LEU A 223 7.27 0.00 -15.71
N HIS A 224 6.09 -0.48 -16.07
CA HIS A 224 5.90 -1.75 -16.76
C HIS A 224 5.51 -1.53 -18.21
N GLU A 225 5.93 -2.43 -19.06
CA GLU A 225 5.52 -2.52 -20.47
C GLU A 225 4.71 -3.79 -20.69
N HIS A 226 3.52 -3.64 -21.29
CA HIS A 226 2.76 -4.76 -21.83
C HIS A 226 3.20 -4.94 -23.28
N VAL A 227 3.99 -6.00 -23.51
CA VAL A 227 4.70 -6.22 -24.78
C VAL A 227 4.02 -7.31 -25.57
N VAL A 228 3.68 -6.99 -26.81
CA VAL A 228 3.13 -7.93 -27.80
C VAL A 228 4.28 -8.53 -28.62
N PHE A 229 4.31 -9.85 -28.74
CA PHE A 229 5.24 -10.56 -29.62
C PHE A 229 4.65 -10.69 -31.03
N LYS A 230 5.15 -9.94 -31.97
CA LYS A 230 4.70 -9.93 -33.37
C LYS A 230 5.38 -11.06 -34.15
N LYS A 231 4.60 -11.91 -34.81
CA LYS A 231 5.14 -12.96 -35.68
C LYS A 231 6.03 -12.37 -36.76
N GLY A 232 7.33 -12.70 -36.74
CA GLY A 232 8.33 -12.26 -37.74
C GLY A 232 8.76 -10.79 -37.67
N SER A 233 8.25 -9.98 -36.73
CA SER A 233 8.51 -8.53 -36.66
C SER A 233 8.98 -8.01 -35.29
N GLY A 234 9.37 -8.92 -34.37
CA GLY A 234 9.91 -8.54 -33.07
C GLY A 234 8.83 -8.21 -32.02
N GLU A 235 9.10 -7.23 -31.17
CA GLU A 235 8.25 -6.84 -30.05
C GLU A 235 7.62 -5.45 -30.26
N LYS A 236 6.40 -5.25 -29.74
CA LYS A 236 5.74 -3.94 -29.69
C LYS A 236 5.13 -3.69 -28.33
N VAL A 237 5.45 -2.56 -27.72
CA VAL A 237 4.80 -2.12 -26.48
C VAL A 237 3.39 -1.62 -26.83
N ALA A 238 2.37 -2.24 -26.25
CA ALA A 238 0.98 -1.88 -26.45
C ALA A 238 0.42 -0.97 -25.36
N LEU A 239 0.87 -1.19 -24.09
CA LEU A 239 0.43 -0.41 -22.95
C LEU A 239 1.62 -0.13 -22.02
N ASN A 240 1.69 1.08 -21.50
CA ASN A 240 2.56 1.46 -20.40
C ASN A 240 1.75 1.44 -19.09
N GLU A 241 2.31 0.89 -18.02
CA GLU A 241 1.73 0.89 -16.69
C GLU A 241 2.74 1.46 -15.70
N LEU A 242 2.44 2.61 -15.10
CA LEU A 242 3.18 3.11 -13.95
C LEU A 242 2.57 2.52 -12.68
N GLN A 243 3.26 1.54 -12.10
CA GLN A 243 2.85 0.92 -10.84
C GLN A 243 3.52 1.63 -9.67
N THR A 244 2.72 2.15 -8.75
CA THR A 244 3.18 2.71 -7.47
C THR A 244 2.89 1.69 -6.37
N ILE A 245 3.92 1.31 -5.62
CA ILE A 245 3.81 0.45 -4.44
C ILE A 245 4.28 1.26 -3.24
N ARG A 246 3.38 1.54 -2.31
CA ARG A 246 3.65 2.26 -1.06
C ARG A 246 3.41 1.33 0.12
N VAL A 247 4.43 1.14 0.94
CA VAL A 247 4.35 0.35 2.16
C VAL A 247 4.47 1.30 3.35
N TYR A 248 3.48 1.27 4.24
CA TYR A 248 3.47 2.13 5.41
C TYR A 248 4.29 1.51 6.54
N GLN A 249 4.97 2.37 7.31
CA GLN A 249 5.74 1.98 8.49
C GLN A 249 4.81 1.39 9.55
N PRO A 250 4.90 0.10 9.91
CA PRO A 250 4.14 -0.43 11.03
C PRO A 250 4.69 0.08 12.36
N GLU A 251 3.83 0.21 13.37
CA GLU A 251 4.31 0.37 14.74
C GLU A 251 5.16 -0.85 15.14
N LYS A 252 6.02 -0.66 16.15
CA LYS A 252 6.77 -1.78 16.71
C LYS A 252 5.79 -2.79 17.31
N ASP A 253 5.98 -4.06 16.98
CA ASP A 253 5.16 -5.19 17.46
C ASP A 253 3.70 -5.20 16.95
N GLN A 254 3.37 -4.38 15.96
CA GLN A 254 2.07 -4.41 15.29
C GLN A 254 1.92 -5.70 14.46
N ASP A 255 0.74 -6.33 14.57
CA ASP A 255 0.43 -7.59 13.88
C ASP A 255 -0.08 -7.39 12.44
N TYR A 256 0.00 -6.17 11.90
CA TYR A 256 -0.33 -5.88 10.50
C TYR A 256 0.48 -4.70 9.95
N TYR A 257 0.51 -4.58 8.63
CA TYR A 257 0.96 -3.40 7.92
C TYR A 257 0.12 -3.18 6.66
N ILE A 258 0.18 -1.96 6.12
CA ILE A 258 -0.62 -1.53 4.98
C ILE A 258 0.29 -1.39 3.76
N VAL A 259 -0.23 -1.85 2.61
CA VAL A 259 0.39 -1.65 1.28
C VAL A 259 -0.65 -1.05 0.34
N ASP A 260 -0.36 0.10 -0.25
CA ASP A 260 -1.15 0.67 -1.33
C ASP A 260 -0.49 0.38 -2.67
N ILE A 261 -1.27 -0.13 -3.63
CA ILE A 261 -0.85 -0.38 -4.99
C ILE A 261 -1.72 0.45 -5.92
N THR A 262 -1.09 1.31 -6.71
CA THR A 262 -1.77 2.10 -7.76
C THR A 262 -1.19 1.71 -9.10
N SER A 263 -2.04 1.38 -10.05
CA SER A 263 -1.70 1.09 -11.45
C SER A 263 -2.27 2.22 -12.33
N GLN A 264 -1.39 3.00 -12.98
CA GLN A 264 -1.76 4.03 -13.96
C GLN A 264 -1.38 3.53 -15.34
N MET A 265 -2.38 3.41 -16.23
CA MET A 265 -2.23 2.80 -17.53
C MET A 265 -2.49 3.80 -18.66
N ASN A 266 -1.63 3.77 -19.68
CA ASN A 266 -1.74 4.58 -20.88
C ASN A 266 -1.40 3.72 -22.11
N CYS A 267 -2.16 3.86 -23.22
CA CYS A 267 -1.77 3.25 -24.48
C CYS A 267 -0.38 3.74 -24.89
N ALA A 268 0.50 2.82 -25.27
CA ALA A 268 1.87 3.15 -25.69
C ALA A 268 1.94 3.60 -27.16
N THR A 269 0.82 3.51 -27.90
CA THR A 269 0.69 3.85 -29.31
C THR A 269 -0.65 4.53 -29.57
N GLU A 270 -0.89 4.97 -30.81
CA GLU A 270 -2.20 5.50 -31.26
C GLU A 270 -3.28 4.40 -31.40
N SER A 271 -2.93 3.12 -31.18
CA SER A 271 -3.89 2.03 -31.20
C SER A 271 -4.53 1.87 -29.82
N PRO A 272 -5.85 1.72 -29.73
CA PRO A 272 -6.53 1.44 -28.47
C PRO A 272 -6.14 0.06 -27.93
N PHE A 273 -6.21 -0.07 -26.61
CA PHE A 273 -5.97 -1.33 -25.89
C PHE A 273 -7.32 -1.78 -25.32
N ASN A 274 -8.00 -2.72 -25.98
CA ASN A 274 -9.34 -3.14 -25.59
C ASN A 274 -9.28 -4.49 -24.84
N ILE A 275 -9.44 -4.45 -23.53
CA ILE A 275 -9.46 -5.64 -22.68
C ILE A 275 -10.85 -6.27 -22.80
N LEU A 276 -10.90 -7.44 -23.41
CA LEU A 276 -12.16 -8.17 -23.61
C LEU A 276 -12.57 -8.90 -22.32
N ALA A 277 -13.87 -9.08 -22.17
CA ALA A 277 -14.44 -9.80 -21.04
C ALA A 277 -13.87 -11.23 -20.95
N TYR A 278 -13.32 -11.57 -19.80
CA TYR A 278 -12.79 -12.90 -19.54
C TYR A 278 -12.80 -13.21 -18.04
N ARG A 279 -12.89 -14.49 -17.70
CA ARG A 279 -13.07 -14.98 -16.32
C ARG A 279 -12.01 -14.55 -15.31
N TYR A 280 -10.83 -14.07 -15.73
CA TYR A 280 -9.76 -13.50 -14.91
C TYR A 280 -8.89 -12.54 -15.72
N ALA A 281 -8.44 -11.48 -15.08
CA ALA A 281 -7.46 -10.49 -15.56
C ALA A 281 -7.22 -9.45 -14.46
N GLY A 282 -6.15 -8.67 -14.53
CA GLY A 282 -5.86 -7.61 -13.55
C GLY A 282 -5.13 -8.13 -12.30
N MET A 283 -5.38 -7.52 -11.14
CA MET A 283 -4.64 -7.79 -9.90
C MET A 283 -4.87 -9.21 -9.39
N GLY A 284 -3.88 -10.08 -9.55
CA GLY A 284 -3.89 -11.47 -9.09
C GLY A 284 -2.94 -11.73 -7.94
N TRP A 285 -3.30 -12.67 -7.07
CA TRP A 285 -2.47 -13.17 -6.00
C TRP A 285 -2.46 -14.70 -5.97
N ARG A 286 -1.31 -15.29 -6.29
CA ARG A 286 -1.05 -16.70 -6.01
C ARG A 286 -0.54 -16.84 -4.59
N THR A 287 -1.33 -17.45 -3.72
CA THR A 287 -1.02 -17.55 -2.31
C THR A 287 0.06 -18.58 -2.01
N THR A 288 0.50 -18.64 -0.75
CA THR A 288 1.46 -19.63 -0.27
C THR A 288 1.04 -21.05 -0.65
N GLY A 289 2.03 -21.91 -0.95
CA GLY A 289 1.81 -23.32 -1.24
C GLY A 289 1.41 -24.17 -0.02
N PHE A 290 1.44 -23.57 1.17
CA PHE A 290 1.02 -24.20 2.41
C PHE A 290 -0.50 -24.31 2.53
N TRP A 291 -1.25 -23.39 1.90
CA TRP A 291 -2.70 -23.36 1.99
C TRP A 291 -3.38 -24.38 1.05
N ASN A 292 -4.41 -25.02 1.60
CA ASN A 292 -5.23 -25.99 0.91
C ASN A 292 -6.73 -25.82 1.28
N ASN A 293 -7.57 -26.81 1.04
CA ASN A 293 -9.00 -26.74 1.30
C ASN A 293 -9.42 -26.87 2.77
N THR A 294 -8.47 -27.20 3.69
CA THR A 294 -8.78 -27.41 5.11
C THR A 294 -8.21 -26.30 6.02
N ASN A 295 -7.18 -25.56 5.59
CA ASN A 295 -6.44 -24.64 6.44
C ASN A 295 -6.45 -23.18 5.93
N CYS A 296 -7.29 -22.87 4.95
CA CYS A 296 -7.43 -21.52 4.41
C CYS A 296 -8.90 -21.16 4.22
N GLU A 297 -9.27 -19.98 4.66
CA GLU A 297 -10.63 -19.44 4.58
C GLU A 297 -10.69 -18.13 3.81
N VAL A 298 -11.88 -17.79 3.34
CA VAL A 298 -12.20 -16.54 2.64
C VAL A 298 -13.43 -15.92 3.30
N LEU A 299 -13.41 -14.60 3.45
CA LEU A 299 -14.57 -13.81 3.85
C LEU A 299 -14.61 -12.52 3.02
N THR A 300 -15.78 -12.20 2.48
CA THR A 300 -16.01 -10.98 1.70
C THR A 300 -16.88 -9.97 2.44
N SER A 301 -16.93 -8.73 1.95
CA SER A 301 -17.83 -7.69 2.44
C SER A 301 -19.32 -8.09 2.38
N GLU A 302 -19.67 -9.05 1.51
CA GLU A 302 -21.02 -9.57 1.33
C GLU A 302 -21.29 -10.84 2.13
N GLY A 303 -20.38 -11.20 3.07
CA GLY A 303 -20.49 -12.38 3.92
C GLY A 303 -20.25 -13.70 3.20
N LYS A 304 -19.79 -13.68 1.94
CA LYS A 304 -19.46 -14.89 1.19
C LYS A 304 -18.16 -15.51 1.66
N THR A 305 -18.11 -16.84 1.53
CA THR A 305 -16.98 -17.67 1.96
C THR A 305 -16.31 -18.34 0.77
N ARG A 306 -15.28 -19.14 1.01
CA ARG A 306 -14.56 -19.87 -0.04
C ARG A 306 -15.46 -20.80 -0.88
N LYS A 307 -16.65 -21.13 -0.38
CA LYS A 307 -17.60 -22.03 -1.09
C LYS A 307 -18.31 -21.32 -2.25
N ASP A 308 -18.60 -20.04 -2.12
CA ASP A 308 -19.53 -19.29 -2.97
C ASP A 308 -19.00 -17.93 -3.47
N THR A 309 -17.69 -17.69 -3.31
CA THR A 309 -17.07 -16.40 -3.63
C THR A 309 -16.72 -16.23 -5.11
N ASP A 310 -16.43 -17.32 -5.85
CA ASP A 310 -16.00 -17.21 -7.25
C ASP A 310 -17.10 -16.57 -8.12
N GLY A 311 -16.71 -15.53 -8.85
CA GLY A 311 -17.63 -14.75 -9.69
C GLY A 311 -18.45 -13.71 -8.94
N SER A 312 -18.40 -13.67 -7.60
CA SER A 312 -19.09 -12.64 -6.82
C SER A 312 -18.34 -11.31 -6.82
N ARG A 313 -19.01 -10.27 -6.34
CA ARG A 313 -18.45 -8.92 -6.17
C ARG A 313 -18.32 -8.59 -4.70
N ALA A 314 -17.28 -7.83 -4.36
CA ALA A 314 -17.10 -7.36 -2.99
C ALA A 314 -16.21 -6.10 -2.96
N LYS A 315 -16.43 -5.24 -1.94
CA LYS A 315 -15.59 -4.08 -1.66
C LYS A 315 -14.22 -4.49 -1.15
N TRP A 316 -14.20 -5.55 -0.35
CA TRP A 316 -13.01 -6.16 0.19
C TRP A 316 -13.15 -7.68 0.32
N CYS A 317 -12.03 -8.37 0.33
CA CYS A 317 -11.94 -9.80 0.50
C CYS A 317 -10.78 -10.14 1.43
N ILE A 318 -11.05 -10.85 2.52
CA ILE A 318 -10.05 -11.44 3.40
C ILE A 318 -9.75 -12.84 2.91
N VAL A 319 -8.47 -13.18 2.76
CA VAL A 319 -7.98 -14.55 2.58
C VAL A 319 -6.95 -14.80 3.67
N GLN A 320 -7.20 -15.76 4.55
CA GLN A 320 -6.38 -16.05 5.71
C GLN A 320 -6.37 -17.53 6.02
N GLY A 321 -5.39 -17.98 6.79
CA GLY A 321 -5.29 -19.37 7.15
C GLY A 321 -4.10 -19.68 8.05
N GLU A 322 -3.90 -20.96 8.29
CA GLU A 322 -2.75 -21.48 9.04
C GLU A 322 -1.46 -21.28 8.25
N LEU A 323 -0.38 -21.05 8.95
CA LEU A 323 0.96 -20.81 8.42
C LEU A 323 1.99 -21.64 9.18
N PRO A 324 3.19 -21.89 8.63
CA PRO A 324 4.25 -22.60 9.33
C PRO A 324 4.56 -21.99 10.70
N GLY A 325 4.90 -22.85 11.68
CA GLY A 325 5.24 -22.41 13.03
C GLY A 325 4.04 -22.19 13.95
N ASN A 326 2.89 -22.82 13.67
CA ASN A 326 1.61 -22.64 14.40
C ASN A 326 1.11 -21.17 14.35
N GLU A 327 1.51 -20.45 13.34
CA GLU A 327 1.04 -19.10 13.08
C GLU A 327 -0.24 -19.12 12.24
N THR A 328 -0.93 -18.00 12.28
CA THR A 328 -2.04 -17.70 11.36
C THR A 328 -1.80 -16.33 10.76
N GLY A 329 -2.36 -16.08 9.60
CA GLY A 329 -2.23 -14.77 8.96
C GLY A 329 -2.86 -14.74 7.59
N GLY A 330 -2.74 -13.62 6.90
CA GLY A 330 -3.32 -13.46 5.59
C GLY A 330 -3.23 -12.05 5.05
N VAL A 331 -4.09 -11.79 4.06
CA VAL A 331 -4.23 -10.48 3.43
C VAL A 331 -5.72 -10.15 3.30
N ALA A 332 -6.09 -8.94 3.68
CA ALA A 332 -7.32 -8.31 3.27
C ALA A 332 -7.04 -7.43 2.04
N PHE A 333 -7.66 -7.76 0.91
CA PHE A 333 -7.59 -6.98 -0.33
C PHE A 333 -8.80 -6.05 -0.41
N LEU A 334 -8.56 -4.76 -0.63
CA LEU A 334 -9.57 -3.71 -0.68
C LEU A 334 -9.54 -3.03 -2.04
N GLY A 335 -10.70 -2.99 -2.73
CA GLY A 335 -10.89 -2.26 -3.99
C GLY A 335 -11.29 -0.81 -3.73
N TYR A 336 -10.82 0.11 -4.58
CA TYR A 336 -11.17 1.53 -4.48
C TYR A 336 -12.46 1.85 -5.24
N PRO A 337 -13.36 2.70 -4.72
CA PRO A 337 -14.68 2.94 -5.33
C PRO A 337 -14.64 3.47 -6.77
N ALA A 338 -13.57 4.16 -7.17
CA ALA A 338 -13.42 4.66 -8.54
C ALA A 338 -12.73 3.68 -9.50
N ASN A 339 -12.40 2.47 -9.08
CA ASN A 339 -11.88 1.44 -9.95
C ASN A 339 -12.92 1.06 -11.02
N TYR A 340 -12.43 0.72 -12.21
CA TYR A 340 -13.31 0.22 -13.28
C TYR A 340 -14.12 -1.00 -12.81
N ASN A 341 -15.44 -0.94 -13.00
CA ASN A 341 -16.37 -2.02 -12.67
C ASN A 341 -16.47 -2.33 -11.16
N PHE A 342 -16.22 -1.33 -10.30
CA PHE A 342 -16.34 -1.49 -8.83
C PHE A 342 -17.83 -1.68 -8.40
N PRO A 343 -18.13 -2.52 -7.37
CA PRO A 343 -17.26 -3.51 -6.76
C PRO A 343 -16.84 -4.57 -7.77
N GLU A 344 -15.53 -4.79 -7.89
CA GLU A 344 -14.99 -5.65 -8.93
C GLU A 344 -15.44 -7.11 -8.75
N PRO A 345 -15.81 -7.80 -9.83
CA PRO A 345 -16.02 -9.24 -9.73
C PRO A 345 -14.70 -9.94 -9.45
N MET A 346 -14.79 -11.05 -8.71
CA MET A 346 -13.61 -11.80 -8.29
C MET A 346 -13.47 -13.13 -9.02
N ARG A 347 -12.23 -13.58 -9.20
CA ARG A 347 -11.89 -14.96 -9.49
C ARG A 347 -11.17 -15.53 -8.26
N ILE A 348 -11.82 -16.45 -7.58
CA ILE A 348 -11.29 -17.12 -6.39
C ILE A 348 -11.38 -18.63 -6.58
N TRP A 349 -10.30 -19.34 -6.27
CA TRP A 349 -10.36 -20.80 -6.31
C TRP A 349 -11.10 -21.33 -5.09
N THR A 350 -12.14 -22.10 -5.38
CA THR A 350 -12.96 -22.77 -4.38
C THR A 350 -12.24 -23.98 -3.77
N LEU A 351 -12.91 -24.69 -2.87
CA LEU A 351 -12.29 -25.78 -2.08
C LEU A 351 -11.66 -26.90 -2.91
N ASN A 352 -12.17 -27.19 -4.10
CA ASN A 352 -11.71 -28.30 -4.93
C ASN A 352 -11.14 -27.85 -6.28
N THR A 353 -10.82 -26.60 -6.45
CA THR A 353 -10.24 -26.12 -7.71
C THR A 353 -8.92 -26.85 -7.98
N ASN A 354 -8.76 -27.36 -9.20
CA ASN A 354 -7.62 -28.18 -9.64
C ASN A 354 -7.38 -29.47 -8.82
N GLY A 355 -8.38 -29.95 -8.09
CA GLY A 355 -8.29 -31.19 -7.31
C GLY A 355 -7.39 -31.14 -6.07
N ARG A 356 -6.83 -29.97 -5.71
CA ARG A 356 -5.85 -29.82 -4.60
C ARG A 356 -6.28 -28.83 -3.54
N GLY A 357 -7.24 -27.97 -3.83
CA GLY A 357 -7.69 -26.92 -2.94
C GLY A 357 -6.71 -25.78 -2.76
N ASP A 358 -5.72 -25.62 -3.66
CA ASP A 358 -4.83 -24.46 -3.70
C ASP A 358 -5.64 -23.16 -3.69
N MET A 359 -5.08 -22.09 -3.14
CA MET A 359 -5.74 -20.79 -3.12
C MET A 359 -5.16 -19.86 -4.18
N PHE A 360 -6.07 -19.17 -4.85
CA PHE A 360 -5.80 -18.07 -5.77
C PHE A 360 -6.90 -17.02 -5.62
N PHE A 361 -6.50 -15.75 -5.58
CA PHE A 361 -7.38 -14.60 -5.53
C PHE A 361 -7.09 -13.65 -6.70
N ASN A 362 -8.14 -13.06 -7.28
CA ASN A 362 -7.99 -12.03 -8.31
C ASN A 362 -9.20 -11.09 -8.28
N PHE A 363 -8.94 -9.79 -8.18
CA PHE A 363 -9.90 -8.80 -8.64
C PHE A 363 -9.85 -8.78 -10.16
N ALA A 364 -10.96 -9.14 -10.79
CA ALA A 364 -11.08 -9.32 -12.24
C ALA A 364 -12.04 -8.28 -12.85
N PRO A 365 -11.64 -7.01 -12.97
CA PRO A 365 -12.52 -5.92 -13.35
C PRO A 365 -13.18 -6.11 -14.74
N THR A 366 -12.58 -6.93 -15.59
CA THR A 366 -13.10 -7.25 -16.93
C THR A 366 -13.78 -8.64 -17.03
N LYS A 367 -14.18 -9.23 -15.88
CA LYS A 367 -14.76 -10.58 -15.88
C LYS A 367 -16.04 -10.67 -16.71
N ASP A 368 -16.88 -9.65 -16.68
CA ASP A 368 -18.22 -9.63 -17.29
C ASP A 368 -18.45 -8.51 -18.30
N ARG A 369 -17.43 -7.70 -18.58
CA ARG A 369 -17.51 -6.60 -19.57
C ARG A 369 -16.14 -6.21 -20.10
N ASN A 370 -16.13 -5.70 -21.33
CA ASN A 370 -14.94 -5.17 -21.97
C ASN A 370 -14.52 -3.84 -21.34
N TRP A 371 -13.23 -3.55 -21.36
CA TRP A 371 -12.68 -2.25 -20.97
C TRP A 371 -11.80 -1.68 -22.08
N LEU A 372 -12.29 -0.65 -22.77
CA LEU A 372 -11.56 0.04 -23.81
C LEU A 372 -10.66 1.12 -23.20
N LEU A 373 -9.36 0.97 -23.37
CA LEU A 373 -8.38 2.02 -23.08
C LEU A 373 -8.05 2.73 -24.38
N GLU A 374 -8.31 4.06 -24.41
CA GLU A 374 -8.11 4.90 -25.59
C GLU A 374 -6.77 5.63 -25.50
N PRO A 375 -6.08 5.84 -26.63
CA PRO A 375 -4.87 6.67 -26.69
C PRO A 375 -5.08 8.07 -26.10
N GLY A 376 -4.04 8.63 -25.47
CA GLY A 376 -4.08 9.95 -24.86
C GLY A 376 -4.83 10.03 -23.52
N LYS A 377 -5.47 8.94 -23.06
CA LYS A 377 -6.16 8.88 -21.76
C LYS A 377 -5.37 8.09 -20.74
N THR A 378 -5.54 8.45 -19.45
CA THR A 378 -4.98 7.74 -18.31
C THR A 378 -6.08 6.99 -17.57
N TYR A 379 -5.84 5.73 -17.27
CA TYR A 379 -6.74 4.86 -16.53
C TYR A 379 -6.07 4.40 -15.24
N VAL A 380 -6.81 4.42 -14.13
CA VAL A 380 -6.22 4.18 -12.81
C VAL A 380 -7.01 3.11 -12.07
N LEU A 381 -6.28 2.14 -11.51
CA LEU A 381 -6.78 1.19 -10.52
C LEU A 381 -6.00 1.38 -9.22
N LYS A 382 -6.71 1.31 -8.09
CA LYS A 382 -6.12 1.44 -6.75
C LYS A 382 -6.58 0.30 -5.88
N TYR A 383 -5.64 -0.30 -5.17
CA TYR A 383 -5.89 -1.37 -4.22
C TYR A 383 -5.13 -1.09 -2.92
N ARG A 384 -5.71 -1.49 -1.82
CA ARG A 384 -5.04 -1.53 -0.51
C ARG A 384 -5.00 -2.96 -0.02
N LEU A 385 -3.84 -3.38 0.47
CA LEU A 385 -3.64 -4.65 1.14
C LEU A 385 -3.38 -4.35 2.62
N VAL A 386 -4.09 -5.04 3.50
CA VAL A 386 -3.70 -5.16 4.90
C VAL A 386 -3.13 -6.55 5.08
N VAL A 387 -1.84 -6.63 5.35
CA VAL A 387 -1.09 -7.88 5.53
C VAL A 387 -0.94 -8.11 7.03
N PHE A 388 -1.33 -9.28 7.54
CA PHE A 388 -1.46 -9.47 8.98
C PHE A 388 -1.04 -10.87 9.47
N ASN A 389 -0.70 -10.94 10.77
CA ASN A 389 -0.68 -12.16 11.57
C ASN A 389 -1.95 -12.26 12.42
N GLY A 390 -2.25 -13.46 12.90
CA GLY A 390 -3.49 -13.73 13.62
C GLY A 390 -4.70 -13.76 12.71
N LYS A 391 -5.87 -13.43 13.25
CA LYS A 391 -7.13 -13.32 12.52
C LYS A 391 -7.50 -11.86 12.24
N PHE A 392 -7.96 -11.62 11.03
CA PHE A 392 -8.52 -10.34 10.62
C PHE A 392 -10.02 -10.53 10.37
N ASP A 393 -10.84 -9.79 11.10
CA ASP A 393 -12.28 -9.94 11.06
C ASP A 393 -12.97 -8.91 10.14
N GLN A 394 -14.27 -9.08 9.97
CA GLN A 394 -15.11 -8.20 9.16
C GLN A 394 -15.04 -6.74 9.62
N ALA A 395 -15.02 -6.49 10.93
CA ALA A 395 -15.03 -5.13 11.48
C ALA A 395 -13.73 -4.40 11.13
N LYS A 396 -12.58 -5.07 11.24
CA LYS A 396 -11.27 -4.53 10.85
C LYS A 396 -11.18 -4.31 9.34
N ALA A 397 -11.70 -5.25 8.52
CA ALA A 397 -11.71 -5.10 7.07
C ALA A 397 -12.59 -3.95 6.61
N GLU A 398 -13.76 -3.79 7.20
CA GLU A 398 -14.64 -2.65 6.92
C GLU A 398 -13.98 -1.33 7.37
N SER A 399 -13.36 -1.29 8.55
CA SER A 399 -12.62 -0.13 9.04
C SER A 399 -11.48 0.27 8.08
N ALA A 400 -10.68 -0.68 7.65
CA ALA A 400 -9.60 -0.44 6.70
C ALA A 400 -10.13 0.06 5.34
N TRP A 401 -11.24 -0.51 4.87
CA TRP A 401 -11.86 -0.11 3.60
C TRP A 401 -12.45 1.30 3.68
N GLN A 402 -13.17 1.64 4.75
CA GLN A 402 -13.72 2.98 4.94
C GLN A 402 -12.62 4.05 4.94
N GLY A 403 -11.52 3.83 5.67
CA GLY A 403 -10.38 4.75 5.68
C GLY A 403 -9.63 4.85 4.35
N PHE A 404 -9.75 3.83 3.47
CA PHE A 404 -9.18 3.83 2.12
C PHE A 404 -10.10 4.47 1.10
N ALA A 405 -11.38 4.11 1.12
CA ALA A 405 -12.39 4.58 0.18
C ALA A 405 -12.82 6.03 0.44
N HIS A 406 -12.85 6.42 1.72
CA HIS A 406 -13.32 7.72 2.20
C HIS A 406 -12.29 8.33 3.16
N PRO A 407 -11.17 8.86 2.64
CA PRO A 407 -10.16 9.50 3.48
C PRO A 407 -10.79 10.59 4.36
N PRO A 408 -10.41 10.66 5.64
CA PRO A 408 -11.03 11.61 6.56
C PRO A 408 -10.71 13.05 6.17
N ALA A 409 -11.67 13.95 6.47
CA ALA A 409 -11.46 15.37 6.32
C ALA A 409 -10.46 15.88 7.38
N ILE A 410 -9.53 16.72 6.93
CA ILE A 410 -8.60 17.43 7.81
C ILE A 410 -9.06 18.88 7.87
N THR A 411 -9.37 19.35 9.08
CA THR A 411 -9.74 20.73 9.32
C THR A 411 -8.54 21.52 9.83
N LEU A 412 -8.11 22.53 9.08
CA LEU A 412 -7.09 23.48 9.53
C LEU A 412 -7.72 24.48 10.48
N ASN A 413 -7.28 24.49 11.73
CA ASN A 413 -7.73 25.44 12.74
C ASN A 413 -6.88 26.72 12.59
N LYS A 414 -7.49 27.80 12.06
CA LYS A 414 -6.82 29.08 11.93
C LYS A 414 -6.63 29.68 13.35
N ASN A 415 -5.37 30.00 13.72
CA ASN A 415 -5.11 30.73 14.96
C ASN A 415 -5.77 32.10 14.89
N GLN A 416 -6.64 32.44 15.86
CA GLN A 416 -7.25 33.77 15.99
C GLN A 416 -6.23 34.89 16.32
N ASN A 417 -4.94 34.58 16.45
CA ASN A 417 -3.91 35.53 16.89
C ASN A 417 -3.31 36.42 15.79
N ASN A 418 -3.69 36.26 14.51
CA ASN A 418 -3.15 37.11 13.43
C ASN A 418 -3.94 38.43 13.21
N HIS A 419 -5.00 38.71 13.98
CA HIS A 419 -5.73 39.98 13.87
C HIS A 419 -5.22 41.11 14.74
N ARG A 420 -4.23 40.89 15.65
CA ARG A 420 -3.73 41.99 16.50
C ARG A 420 -2.50 42.75 15.94
N ALA A 421 -1.96 42.36 14.81
CA ALA A 421 -0.81 43.05 14.23
C ALA A 421 -1.20 44.18 13.24
N SER A 422 -2.45 44.24 12.76
CA SER A 422 -2.87 45.23 11.76
C SER A 422 -3.62 46.45 12.33
N GLU A 423 -3.92 46.47 13.64
CA GLU A 423 -4.66 47.60 14.28
C GLU A 423 -3.75 48.55 15.08
N LYS A 424 -2.44 48.38 15.12
CA LYS A 424 -1.50 49.30 15.77
C LYS A 424 -0.70 50.20 14.83
N SER A 425 -1.16 50.35 13.57
CA SER A 425 -0.61 51.34 12.65
C SER A 425 -1.75 52.11 11.96
N LYS A 426 -2.50 52.84 12.78
CA LYS A 426 -3.26 54.04 12.38
C LYS A 426 -3.09 55.10 13.45
#